data_ba9481a21f0124a6d7842a6f0ecbf6c4
#
_entry.id   ba9481a21f0124a6d7842a6f0ecbf6c4
#
_cell.length_a   1.000
_cell.length_b   1.000
_cell.length_c   1.000
_cell.angle_alpha   90.00
_cell.angle_beta   90.00
_cell.angle_gamma   90.00
#
_symmetry.space_group_name_H-M   'P 1'
#
loop_
_entity.id
_entity.type
_entity.pdbx_description
1 polymer ?
#
loop_
_entity_poly.entity_id
_entity_poly.type
_entity_poly.pdbx_seq_one_letter_code
_entity_poly.pdbx_strand_id
1 'polypeptide(L)'
;MTHRTPIQATQIPESTAKSLYPEPFASLVKHRTRRKLGEHFGLANFGVNLTTLAPGAISALKHHHSKQDEFVYVLSGTPTLRYGEDEYPMSPGECIGFKGGNGLAHQLLNYGVVDAVYLEVGDRLAGDTVDYPDDDLALVQGADGAWIARHKDGTPYQEPLTVGKA
;
A
#
# COMPACT_ATOMS: atom_id res chain seq x y z
N MET A 1 22.37 -20.30 -1.96
CA MET A 1 21.22 -19.61 -1.35
C MET A 1 21.32 -19.78 0.16
N THR A 2 21.42 -18.69 0.91
CA THR A 2 21.42 -18.75 2.39
C THR A 2 20.02 -19.10 2.86
N HIS A 3 19.87 -20.24 3.53
CA HIS A 3 18.63 -20.65 4.16
C HIS A 3 18.27 -19.63 5.26
N ARG A 4 17.11 -19.00 5.17
CA ARG A 4 16.65 -18.06 6.19
C ARG A 4 15.79 -18.78 7.22
N THR A 5 16.07 -18.56 8.50
CA THR A 5 15.28 -19.09 9.61
C THR A 5 14.06 -18.22 9.87
N PRO A 6 13.00 -18.76 10.51
CA PRO A 6 11.89 -17.92 10.99
C PRO A 6 12.38 -16.82 11.91
N ILE A 7 11.75 -15.64 11.79
CA ILE A 7 12.06 -14.44 12.56
C ILE A 7 10.75 -13.77 13.00
N GLN A 8 10.76 -13.08 14.12
CA GLN A 8 9.64 -12.23 14.50
C GLN A 8 9.51 -11.07 13.50
N ALA A 9 8.33 -10.85 12.94
CA ALA A 9 8.10 -9.81 11.94
C ALA A 9 8.49 -8.41 12.45
N THR A 10 8.34 -8.16 13.74
CA THR A 10 8.73 -6.91 14.41
C THR A 10 10.24 -6.68 14.48
N GLN A 11 11.08 -7.71 14.29
CA GLN A 11 12.53 -7.59 14.21
C GLN A 11 13.01 -7.15 12.82
N ILE A 12 12.16 -7.23 11.79
CA ILE A 12 12.48 -6.69 10.47
C ILE A 12 12.39 -5.16 10.56
N PRO A 13 13.45 -4.42 10.16
CA PRO A 13 13.46 -2.96 10.25
C PRO A 13 12.29 -2.31 9.51
N GLU A 14 11.84 -1.17 10.01
CA GLU A 14 10.88 -0.34 9.29
C GLU A 14 11.51 0.20 8.00
N SER A 15 10.70 0.27 6.96
CA SER A 15 11.14 0.81 5.68
C SER A 15 11.38 2.32 5.81
N THR A 16 12.57 2.75 5.41
CA THR A 16 12.93 4.17 5.28
C THR A 16 12.71 4.69 3.86
N ALA A 17 12.15 3.87 2.97
CA ALA A 17 11.86 4.27 1.61
C ALA A 17 10.86 5.43 1.57
N LYS A 18 11.14 6.41 0.74
CA LYS A 18 10.21 7.52 0.49
C LYS A 18 8.91 7.01 -0.12
N SER A 19 7.83 7.75 0.08
CA SER A 19 6.56 7.49 -0.60
C SER A 19 6.74 7.55 -2.12
N LEU A 20 5.95 6.74 -2.83
CA LEU A 20 5.80 6.84 -4.30
C LEU A 20 5.02 8.09 -4.72
N TYR A 21 4.30 8.69 -3.78
CA TYR A 21 3.49 9.86 -4.05
C TYR A 21 4.35 11.12 -4.16
N PRO A 22 4.06 12.00 -5.14
CA PRO A 22 4.57 13.38 -5.13
C PRO A 22 3.91 14.17 -4.00
N GLU A 23 4.48 15.31 -3.65
CA GLU A 23 3.76 16.27 -2.79
C GLU A 23 2.57 16.89 -3.56
N PRO A 24 1.45 17.21 -2.89
CA PRO A 24 1.26 17.15 -1.44
C PRO A 24 0.86 15.77 -0.88
N PHE A 25 0.64 14.77 -1.71
CA PHE A 25 0.11 13.45 -1.34
C PHE A 25 1.05 12.65 -0.44
N ALA A 26 2.36 12.78 -0.62
CA ALA A 26 3.36 12.11 0.24
C ALA A 26 3.20 12.50 1.71
N SER A 27 2.85 13.75 1.96
CA SER A 27 2.63 14.28 3.31
C SER A 27 1.42 13.66 4.02
N LEU A 28 0.42 13.18 3.30
CA LEU A 28 -0.80 12.58 3.86
C LEU A 28 -0.55 11.19 4.48
N VAL A 29 0.48 10.48 4.03
CA VAL A 29 0.79 9.11 4.47
C VAL A 29 1.96 9.02 5.47
N LYS A 30 2.37 10.12 6.08
CA LYS A 30 3.55 10.21 6.97
C LYS A 30 3.48 9.33 8.22
N HIS A 31 2.28 9.11 8.76
CA HIS A 31 2.06 8.42 10.02
C HIS A 31 1.76 6.92 9.84
N ARG A 32 2.12 6.40 8.67
CA ARG A 32 2.12 4.98 8.35
C ARG A 32 3.54 4.46 8.37
N THR A 33 3.79 3.34 9.05
CA THR A 33 5.06 2.62 8.97
C THR A 33 4.84 1.24 8.33
N ARG A 34 5.87 0.72 7.66
CA ARG A 34 5.85 -0.58 6.99
C ARG A 34 7.11 -1.36 7.27
N ARG A 35 6.98 -2.66 7.54
CA ARG A 35 8.07 -3.63 7.54
C ARG A 35 7.88 -4.55 6.34
N LYS A 36 8.80 -4.50 5.39
CA LYS A 36 8.70 -5.21 4.11
C LYS A 36 9.12 -6.68 4.28
N LEU A 37 8.19 -7.51 4.76
CA LEU A 37 8.46 -8.91 5.09
C LEU A 37 8.84 -9.71 3.84
N GLY A 38 8.12 -9.50 2.73
CA GLY A 38 8.39 -10.17 1.46
C GLY A 38 9.79 -9.89 0.94
N GLU A 39 10.23 -8.63 0.95
CA GLU A 39 11.57 -8.22 0.52
C GLU A 39 12.66 -8.82 1.43
N HIS A 40 12.42 -8.88 2.76
CA HIS A 40 13.35 -9.51 3.69
C HIS A 40 13.66 -10.96 3.31
N PHE A 41 12.68 -11.69 2.82
CA PHE A 41 12.85 -13.09 2.38
C PHE A 41 13.19 -13.23 0.89
N GLY A 42 13.24 -12.13 0.13
CA GLY A 42 13.53 -12.16 -1.31
C GLY A 42 12.37 -12.69 -2.16
N LEU A 43 11.12 -12.50 -1.70
CA LEU A 43 9.92 -12.86 -2.47
C LEU A 43 9.74 -11.89 -3.62
N ALA A 44 9.53 -12.41 -4.83
CA ALA A 44 9.45 -11.61 -6.06
C ALA A 44 8.03 -11.54 -6.65
N ASN A 45 7.21 -12.57 -6.47
CA ASN A 45 5.90 -12.65 -7.14
C ASN A 45 4.83 -11.81 -6.46
N PHE A 46 4.98 -11.56 -5.16
CA PHE A 46 4.06 -10.73 -4.36
C PHE A 46 4.79 -10.00 -3.24
N GLY A 47 4.24 -8.88 -2.81
CA GLY A 47 4.66 -8.15 -1.64
C GLY A 47 3.93 -8.65 -0.39
N VAL A 48 4.63 -8.67 0.76
CA VAL A 48 4.01 -8.86 2.08
C VAL A 48 4.59 -7.81 3.00
N ASN A 49 3.73 -6.98 3.57
CA ASN A 49 4.14 -5.95 4.53
C ASN A 49 3.36 -6.10 5.84
N LEU A 50 4.07 -5.89 6.95
CA LEU A 50 3.45 -5.58 8.22
C LEU A 50 3.33 -4.06 8.31
N THR A 51 2.10 -3.56 8.29
CA THR A 51 1.81 -2.13 8.25
C THR A 51 1.17 -1.68 9.55
N THR A 52 1.62 -0.55 10.05
CA THR A 52 1.08 0.11 11.25
C THR A 52 0.58 1.49 10.88
N LEU A 53 -0.66 1.78 11.26
CA LEU A 53 -1.26 3.11 11.18
C LEU A 53 -1.37 3.69 12.59
N ALA A 54 -0.64 4.78 12.86
CA ALA A 54 -0.84 5.55 14.06
C ALA A 54 -2.25 6.18 14.08
N PRO A 55 -2.75 6.64 15.24
CA PRO A 55 -3.99 7.41 15.32
C PRO A 55 -4.03 8.56 14.31
N GLY A 56 -5.11 8.65 13.54
CA GLY A 56 -5.29 9.63 12.46
C GLY A 56 -4.56 9.32 11.13
N ALA A 57 -3.79 8.23 11.07
CA ALA A 57 -3.08 7.85 9.84
C ALA A 57 -3.98 7.17 8.81
N ILE A 58 -3.55 7.26 7.55
CA ILE A 58 -4.15 6.55 6.41
C ILE A 58 -3.15 5.57 5.78
N SER A 59 -3.65 4.47 5.21
CA SER A 59 -2.82 3.45 4.55
C SER A 59 -2.20 3.94 3.25
N ALA A 60 -3.01 4.59 2.45
CA ALA A 60 -2.73 5.13 1.13
C ALA A 60 -3.81 6.16 0.81
N LEU A 61 -3.75 6.87 -0.31
CA LEU A 61 -4.92 7.53 -0.88
C LEU A 61 -5.93 6.46 -1.32
N LYS A 62 -7.22 6.79 -1.38
CA LYS A 62 -8.26 5.87 -1.88
C LYS A 62 -7.97 5.52 -3.34
N HIS A 63 -7.78 4.23 -3.65
CA HIS A 63 -7.29 3.79 -4.95
C HIS A 63 -7.78 2.40 -5.33
N HIS A 64 -7.65 2.08 -6.62
CA HIS A 64 -7.81 0.72 -7.12
C HIS A 64 -6.76 0.40 -8.20
N HIS A 65 -6.43 -0.87 -8.30
CA HIS A 65 -5.50 -1.42 -9.27
C HIS A 65 -6.23 -1.91 -10.53
N SER A 66 -5.59 -1.77 -11.69
CA SER A 66 -6.13 -2.31 -12.95
C SER A 66 -5.96 -3.81 -13.09
N LYS A 67 -4.93 -4.40 -12.45
CA LYS A 67 -4.57 -5.82 -12.59
C LYS A 67 -4.19 -6.49 -11.29
N GLN A 68 -3.44 -5.81 -10.41
CA GLN A 68 -2.89 -6.42 -9.20
C GLN A 68 -3.97 -6.63 -8.16
N ASP A 69 -4.00 -7.85 -7.61
CA ASP A 69 -4.86 -8.19 -6.47
C ASP A 69 -4.18 -7.78 -5.17
N GLU A 70 -4.96 -7.33 -4.20
CA GLU A 70 -4.49 -7.01 -2.85
C GLU A 70 -5.32 -7.71 -1.79
N PHE A 71 -4.71 -7.93 -0.63
CA PHE A 71 -5.35 -8.58 0.50
C PHE A 71 -4.87 -7.95 1.80
N VAL A 72 -5.79 -7.77 2.75
CA VAL A 72 -5.52 -7.24 4.08
C VAL A 72 -6.05 -8.20 5.14
N TYR A 73 -5.27 -8.39 6.22
CA TYR A 73 -5.64 -9.12 7.42
C TYR A 73 -5.30 -8.30 8.66
N VAL A 74 -6.30 -7.95 9.47
CA VAL A 74 -6.10 -7.12 10.68
C VAL A 74 -5.55 -7.96 11.82
N LEU A 75 -4.46 -7.50 12.43
CA LEU A 75 -3.79 -8.14 13.56
C LEU A 75 -4.16 -7.50 14.90
N SER A 76 -4.22 -6.16 14.96
CA SER A 76 -4.58 -5.41 16.16
C SER A 76 -5.12 -4.02 15.82
N GLY A 77 -5.80 -3.40 16.80
CA GLY A 77 -6.52 -2.13 16.56
C GLY A 77 -7.80 -2.35 15.75
N THR A 78 -8.44 -1.25 15.37
CA THR A 78 -9.69 -1.25 14.61
C THR A 78 -9.63 -0.24 13.47
N PRO A 79 -8.86 -0.52 12.39
CA PRO A 79 -8.86 0.37 11.24
C PRO A 79 -10.25 0.38 10.59
N THR A 80 -10.60 1.50 9.98
CA THR A 80 -11.80 1.62 9.16
C THR A 80 -11.41 1.46 7.70
N LEU A 81 -12.03 0.52 7.03
CA LEU A 81 -11.94 0.36 5.58
C LEU A 81 -12.95 1.29 4.91
N ARG A 82 -12.47 2.15 4.01
CA ARG A 82 -13.30 2.75 2.95
C ARG A 82 -13.24 1.86 1.73
N TYR A 83 -14.40 1.46 1.19
CA TYR A 83 -14.48 0.62 0.00
C TYR A 83 -15.65 1.07 -0.88
N GLY A 84 -15.32 1.61 -2.04
CA GLY A 84 -16.31 2.38 -2.82
C GLY A 84 -16.80 3.60 -2.02
N GLU A 85 -18.10 3.66 -1.76
CA GLU A 85 -18.74 4.74 -0.98
C GLU A 85 -19.04 4.35 0.47
N ASP A 86 -18.72 3.11 0.86
CA ASP A 86 -19.03 2.58 2.18
C ASP A 86 -17.83 2.59 3.12
N GLU A 87 -18.10 2.62 4.44
CA GLU A 87 -17.07 2.49 5.49
C GLU A 87 -17.38 1.30 6.40
N TYR A 88 -16.35 0.50 6.69
CA TYR A 88 -16.46 -0.71 7.51
C TYR A 88 -15.36 -0.69 8.59
N PRO A 89 -15.69 -0.52 9.88
CA PRO A 89 -14.73 -0.79 10.94
C PRO A 89 -14.32 -2.27 10.90
N MET A 90 -13.01 -2.52 10.93
CA MET A 90 -12.47 -3.88 10.89
C MET A 90 -11.84 -4.24 12.25
N SER A 91 -12.19 -5.42 12.76
CA SER A 91 -11.65 -5.97 14.01
C SER A 91 -10.46 -6.90 13.76
N PRO A 92 -9.62 -7.17 14.78
CA PRO A 92 -8.58 -8.19 14.68
C PRO A 92 -9.14 -9.55 14.27
N GLY A 93 -8.50 -10.20 13.30
CA GLY A 93 -8.95 -11.45 12.69
C GLY A 93 -9.80 -11.29 11.43
N GLU A 94 -10.32 -10.09 11.16
CA GLU A 94 -11.03 -9.84 9.91
C GLU A 94 -10.08 -9.58 8.75
N CYS A 95 -10.51 -9.94 7.55
CA CYS A 95 -9.74 -9.79 6.34
C CYS A 95 -10.62 -9.43 5.14
N ILE A 96 -9.98 -8.87 4.11
CA ILE A 96 -10.63 -8.56 2.83
C ILE A 96 -9.63 -8.66 1.69
N GLY A 97 -10.12 -9.04 0.51
CA GLY A 97 -9.37 -9.00 -0.75
C GLY A 97 -9.94 -7.97 -1.71
N PHE A 98 -9.05 -7.30 -2.44
CA PHE A 98 -9.37 -6.33 -3.46
C PHE A 98 -8.92 -6.88 -4.80
N LYS A 99 -9.87 -7.23 -5.65
CA LYS A 99 -9.57 -7.80 -6.97
C LYS A 99 -9.19 -6.69 -7.94
N GLY A 100 -8.05 -6.84 -8.60
CA GLY A 100 -7.64 -5.95 -9.68
C GLY A 100 -8.67 -5.90 -10.80
N GLY A 101 -8.86 -4.71 -11.36
CA GLY A 101 -9.79 -4.45 -12.47
C GLY A 101 -11.27 -4.38 -12.10
N ASN A 102 -11.63 -4.42 -10.81
CA ASN A 102 -13.04 -4.29 -10.39
C ASN A 102 -13.53 -2.84 -10.30
N GLY A 103 -12.62 -1.86 -10.36
CA GLY A 103 -12.93 -0.42 -10.31
C GLY A 103 -13.37 0.11 -8.95
N LEU A 104 -13.38 -0.72 -7.89
CA LEU A 104 -13.77 -0.29 -6.55
C LEU A 104 -12.53 0.13 -5.76
N ALA A 105 -12.42 1.43 -5.52
CA ALA A 105 -11.30 2.00 -4.78
C ALA A 105 -11.43 1.73 -3.28
N HIS A 106 -10.28 1.54 -2.62
CA HIS A 106 -10.20 1.25 -1.20
C HIS A 106 -9.12 2.07 -0.50
N GLN A 107 -9.25 2.19 0.82
CA GLN A 107 -8.33 2.87 1.72
C GLN A 107 -8.59 2.39 3.15
N LEU A 108 -7.53 2.23 3.96
CA LEU A 108 -7.69 2.04 5.40
C LEU A 108 -7.33 3.33 6.15
N LEU A 109 -8.08 3.63 7.20
CA LEU A 109 -7.88 4.77 8.08
C LEU A 109 -7.89 4.30 9.52
N ASN A 110 -7.11 4.94 10.37
CA ASN A 110 -7.17 4.70 11.80
C ASN A 110 -7.81 5.89 12.52
N TYR A 111 -9.13 5.81 12.75
CA TYR A 111 -9.86 6.80 13.54
C TYR A 111 -9.77 6.54 15.06
N GLY A 112 -9.11 5.45 15.45
CA GLY A 112 -8.94 5.08 16.86
C GLY A 112 -7.87 5.91 17.57
N VAL A 113 -7.66 5.55 18.85
CA VAL A 113 -6.68 6.22 19.74
C VAL A 113 -5.43 5.35 19.99
N VAL A 114 -5.38 4.16 19.39
CA VAL A 114 -4.24 3.22 19.43
C VAL A 114 -3.85 2.85 18.01
N ASP A 115 -2.63 2.35 17.85
CA ASP A 115 -2.15 1.86 16.56
C ASP A 115 -3.05 0.74 16.01
N ALA A 116 -3.30 0.78 14.70
CA ALA A 116 -3.88 -0.32 13.95
C ALA A 116 -2.79 -1.04 13.17
N VAL A 117 -2.70 -2.36 13.33
CA VAL A 117 -1.66 -3.19 12.69
C VAL A 117 -2.31 -4.26 11.83
N TYR A 118 -1.84 -4.40 10.60
CA TYR A 118 -2.36 -5.38 9.66
C TYR A 118 -1.26 -5.90 8.72
N LEU A 119 -1.50 -7.08 8.15
CA LEU A 119 -0.75 -7.56 6.99
C LEU A 119 -1.41 -7.04 5.72
N GLU A 120 -0.62 -6.53 4.80
CA GLU A 120 -1.02 -6.28 3.42
C GLU A 120 -0.22 -7.17 2.50
N VAL A 121 -0.90 -7.82 1.58
CA VAL A 121 -0.32 -8.69 0.55
C VAL A 121 -0.82 -8.19 -0.79
N GLY A 122 0.08 -7.94 -1.72
CA GLY A 122 -0.26 -7.53 -3.08
C GLY A 122 0.59 -8.26 -4.09
N ASP A 123 0.02 -8.68 -5.21
CA ASP A 123 0.80 -9.29 -6.26
C ASP A 123 1.69 -8.25 -6.99
N ARG A 124 2.53 -8.70 -7.92
CA ARG A 124 3.46 -7.86 -8.68
C ARG A 124 3.31 -8.07 -10.18
N LEU A 125 2.07 -8.20 -10.67
CA LEU A 125 1.81 -8.32 -12.10
C LEU A 125 2.30 -7.08 -12.85
N ALA A 126 3.02 -7.32 -13.94
CA ALA A 126 3.56 -6.25 -14.77
C ALA A 126 2.48 -5.50 -15.55
N GLY A 127 2.73 -4.22 -15.80
CA GLY A 127 1.84 -3.34 -16.56
C GLY A 127 0.54 -3.00 -15.86
N ASP A 128 0.58 -2.97 -14.53
CA ASP A 128 -0.51 -2.48 -13.71
C ASP A 128 -0.58 -0.95 -13.73
N THR A 129 -1.75 -0.40 -13.46
CA THR A 129 -1.99 1.02 -13.23
C THR A 129 -2.84 1.20 -11.99
N VAL A 130 -2.59 2.27 -11.24
CA VAL A 130 -3.35 2.62 -10.04
C VAL A 130 -4.08 3.91 -10.30
N ASP A 131 -5.38 3.90 -10.13
CA ASP A 131 -6.22 5.10 -10.20
C ASP A 131 -6.64 5.56 -8.79
N TYR A 132 -6.68 6.88 -8.61
CA TYR A 132 -7.04 7.57 -7.37
C TYR A 132 -8.28 8.43 -7.66
N PRO A 133 -9.51 7.92 -7.52
CA PRO A 133 -10.71 8.60 -7.99
C PRO A 133 -10.92 9.99 -7.38
N ASP A 134 -10.48 10.19 -6.14
CA ASP A 134 -10.70 11.42 -5.39
C ASP A 134 -9.56 12.45 -5.59
N ASP A 135 -8.47 12.07 -6.30
CA ASP A 135 -7.26 12.88 -6.44
C ASP A 135 -6.83 13.01 -7.90
N ASP A 136 -6.17 14.12 -8.25
CA ASP A 136 -5.54 14.29 -9.57
C ASP A 136 -4.23 13.50 -9.66
N LEU A 137 -4.34 12.20 -9.47
CA LEU A 137 -3.21 11.28 -9.43
C LEU A 137 -3.55 9.95 -10.14
N ALA A 138 -2.59 9.45 -10.87
CA ALA A 138 -2.52 8.07 -11.34
C ALA A 138 -1.08 7.57 -11.24
N LEU A 139 -0.88 6.29 -10.89
CA LEU A 139 0.41 5.64 -11.01
C LEU A 139 0.37 4.67 -12.18
N VAL A 140 1.39 4.72 -13.03
CA VAL A 140 1.55 3.79 -14.15
C VAL A 140 2.89 3.09 -14.05
N GLN A 141 2.91 1.81 -14.38
CA GLN A 141 4.16 1.06 -14.37
C GLN A 141 4.88 1.23 -15.71
N GLY A 142 6.13 1.72 -15.67
CA GLY A 142 6.99 1.83 -16.84
C GLY A 142 7.47 0.46 -17.35
N ALA A 143 8.08 0.45 -18.52
CA ALA A 143 8.61 -0.78 -19.15
C ALA A 143 9.72 -1.47 -18.31
N ASP A 144 10.39 -0.71 -17.46
CA ASP A 144 11.40 -1.19 -16.50
C ASP A 144 10.81 -1.66 -15.16
N GLY A 145 9.48 -1.59 -15.00
CA GLY A 145 8.76 -1.93 -13.79
C GLY A 145 8.71 -0.81 -12.74
N ALA A 146 9.32 0.36 -13.01
CA ALA A 146 9.25 1.50 -12.10
C ALA A 146 7.86 2.18 -12.16
N TRP A 147 7.38 2.64 -10.99
CA TRP A 147 6.13 3.40 -10.92
C TRP A 147 6.36 4.88 -11.24
N ILE A 148 5.50 5.44 -12.07
CA ILE A 148 5.55 6.84 -12.52
C ILE A 148 4.24 7.50 -12.10
N ALA A 149 4.35 8.58 -11.30
CA ALA A 149 3.20 9.40 -10.93
C ALA A 149 2.82 10.38 -12.07
N ARG A 150 1.54 10.45 -12.37
CA ARG A 150 0.97 11.31 -13.42
C ARG A 150 -0.30 11.99 -12.92
N HIS A 151 -0.58 13.16 -13.51
CA HIS A 151 -1.90 13.78 -13.46
C HIS A 151 -2.93 12.95 -14.22
N LYS A 152 -4.22 13.18 -13.98
CA LYS A 152 -5.32 12.52 -14.73
C LYS A 152 -5.29 12.80 -16.24
N ASP A 153 -4.73 13.92 -16.66
CA ASP A 153 -4.53 14.27 -18.08
C ASP A 153 -3.33 13.53 -18.72
N GLY A 154 -2.59 12.73 -17.92
CA GLY A 154 -1.44 11.96 -18.35
C GLY A 154 -0.10 12.69 -18.26
N THR A 155 -0.06 13.97 -17.92
CA THR A 155 1.19 14.70 -17.72
C THR A 155 1.93 14.20 -16.47
N PRO A 156 3.26 14.04 -16.50
CA PRO A 156 4.00 13.54 -15.33
C PRO A 156 4.09 14.63 -14.25
N TYR A 157 4.09 14.22 -12.98
CA TYR A 157 4.55 15.08 -11.89
C TYR A 157 6.04 15.38 -12.04
N GLN A 158 6.45 16.61 -11.74
CA GLN A 158 7.78 17.16 -12.09
C GLN A 158 8.97 16.49 -11.38
N GLU A 159 8.75 15.64 -10.39
CA GLU A 159 9.80 14.82 -9.79
C GLU A 159 9.49 13.35 -10.05
N PRO A 160 10.18 12.70 -11.00
CA PRO A 160 10.09 11.25 -11.13
C PRO A 160 10.70 10.64 -9.86
N LEU A 161 9.85 10.10 -8.99
CA LEU A 161 10.31 9.24 -7.91
C LEU A 161 10.78 7.93 -8.55
N THR A 162 12.03 7.89 -8.98
CA THR A 162 12.72 6.64 -9.29
C THR A 162 12.92 5.89 -7.99
N VAL A 163 11.97 5.05 -7.62
CA VAL A 163 12.20 4.04 -6.59
C VAL A 163 12.97 2.93 -7.28
N GLY A 164 14.22 2.79 -6.88
CA GLY A 164 15.09 1.73 -7.36
C GLY A 164 14.42 0.36 -7.24
N LYS A 165 14.78 -0.52 -8.17
CA LYS A 165 14.34 -1.92 -8.22
C LYS A 165 14.32 -2.55 -6.83
N ALA A 166 13.15 -3.12 -6.49
CA ALA A 166 13.02 -4.04 -5.37
C ALA A 166 13.83 -5.31 -5.63
#